data_da8a71371dbba668b505dfb58e674143
#
_entry.id   da8a71371dbba668b505dfb58e674143
#
_cell.length_a   1.000
_cell.length_b   1.000
_cell.length_c   1.000
_cell.angle_alpha   90.00
_cell.angle_beta   90.00
_cell.angle_gamma   90.00
#
_symmetry.space_group_name_H-M   'P 1'
#
loop_
_entity.id
_entity.type
_entity.pdbx_description
1 polymer ?
#
loop_
_entity_poly.entity_id
_entity_poly.type
_entity_poly.pdbx_seq_one_letter_code
_entity_poly.pdbx_strand_id
1 'polypeptide(L)'
;MLMKVLVINPGATSTKISAFDEEKEVMRVSISHSAQELSKFAHIAEQMPYRKKLILDALEENGFKVSDFDAICGRGGLLRHIPSGTYAVNDRVIDDILHPGYGEHAANLGAYIAEELAKPAGIPAYFVDPVCVDEMQDVARISGMKGMERQSFFHALNHKSVARRAAQQMGRSYEELNLIVAHLGGGVSVAAHEKGRVVDLSLIHISEP
;
A
#
# COMPACT_ATOMS: atom_id res chain seq x y z
N MET A 1 -11.74 5.55 23.32
CA MET A 1 -12.73 5.43 22.24
C MET A 1 -12.19 4.36 21.32
N LEU A 2 -12.94 3.28 21.12
CA LEU A 2 -12.51 2.17 20.25
C LEU A 2 -12.52 2.67 18.80
N MET A 3 -11.45 2.42 18.04
CA MET A 3 -11.27 2.93 16.68
C MET A 3 -11.61 1.83 15.67
N LYS A 4 -12.56 2.12 14.78
CA LYS A 4 -12.89 1.24 13.64
C LYS A 4 -12.26 1.74 12.35
N VAL A 5 -11.51 0.88 11.68
CA VAL A 5 -10.79 1.22 10.46
C VAL A 5 -11.19 0.29 9.32
N LEU A 6 -11.56 0.86 8.18
CA LEU A 6 -11.70 0.13 6.92
C LEU A 6 -10.37 0.13 6.18
N VAL A 7 -9.89 -1.05 5.81
CA VAL A 7 -8.66 -1.22 5.04
C VAL A 7 -8.99 -1.66 3.61
N ILE A 8 -8.40 -1.02 2.60
CA ILE A 8 -8.64 -1.27 1.18
C ILE A 8 -7.32 -1.60 0.48
N ASN A 9 -7.23 -2.80 -0.08
CA ASN A 9 -6.04 -3.28 -0.78
C ASN A 9 -6.39 -3.75 -2.20
N PRO A 10 -6.38 -2.84 -3.19
CA PRO A 10 -6.58 -3.20 -4.59
C PRO A 10 -5.37 -3.94 -5.15
N GLY A 11 -5.63 -5.08 -5.77
CA GLY A 11 -4.67 -5.83 -6.57
C GLY A 11 -5.06 -5.83 -8.05
N ALA A 12 -4.23 -6.45 -8.89
CA ALA A 12 -4.47 -6.51 -10.34
C ALA A 12 -5.84 -7.14 -10.68
N THR A 13 -6.17 -8.29 -10.08
CA THR A 13 -7.37 -9.08 -10.38
C THR A 13 -8.37 -9.16 -9.22
N SER A 14 -8.11 -8.48 -8.11
CA SER A 14 -9.00 -8.48 -6.95
C SER A 14 -8.84 -7.21 -6.12
N THR A 15 -9.86 -6.91 -5.33
CA THR A 15 -9.78 -5.91 -4.25
C THR A 15 -10.09 -6.60 -2.94
N LYS A 16 -9.15 -6.55 -2.00
CA LYS A 16 -9.38 -7.06 -0.64
C LYS A 16 -9.76 -5.91 0.27
N ILE A 17 -10.81 -6.11 1.07
CA ILE A 17 -11.21 -5.17 2.12
C ILE A 17 -11.29 -5.90 3.45
N SER A 18 -10.93 -5.18 4.52
CA SER A 18 -11.05 -5.67 5.89
C SER A 18 -11.52 -4.55 6.80
N ALA A 19 -12.41 -4.87 7.72
CA ALA A 19 -12.80 -3.98 8.80
C ALA A 19 -12.13 -4.43 10.09
N PHE A 20 -11.54 -3.48 10.80
CA PHE A 20 -10.91 -3.68 12.09
C PHE A 20 -11.67 -2.91 13.17
N ASP A 21 -11.86 -3.52 14.33
CA ASP A 21 -12.26 -2.88 15.57
C ASP A 21 -11.05 -2.99 16.50
N GLU A 22 -10.32 -1.89 16.67
CA GLU A 22 -8.97 -1.84 17.23
C GLU A 22 -8.02 -2.78 16.44
N GLU A 23 -7.41 -3.76 17.10
CA GLU A 23 -6.53 -4.76 16.46
C GLU A 23 -7.27 -5.99 15.94
N LYS A 24 -8.57 -6.11 16.22
CA LYS A 24 -9.37 -7.27 15.83
C LYS A 24 -9.97 -7.08 14.44
N GLU A 25 -9.64 -7.98 13.53
CA GLU A 25 -10.32 -8.06 12.23
C GLU A 25 -11.74 -8.61 12.43
N VAL A 26 -12.76 -7.81 12.11
CA VAL A 26 -14.19 -8.16 12.27
C VAL A 26 -14.86 -8.49 10.93
N MET A 27 -14.24 -8.13 9.81
CA MET A 27 -14.72 -8.45 8.47
C MET A 27 -13.51 -8.59 7.52
N ARG A 28 -13.56 -9.58 6.62
CA ARG A 28 -12.64 -9.70 5.47
C ARG A 28 -13.39 -10.18 4.26
N VAL A 29 -13.26 -9.46 3.15
CA VAL A 29 -13.85 -9.80 1.85
C VAL A 29 -12.80 -9.68 0.76
N SER A 30 -12.83 -10.63 -0.19
CA SER A 30 -12.02 -10.56 -1.41
C SER A 30 -12.94 -10.50 -2.62
N ILE A 31 -12.94 -9.36 -3.29
CA ILE A 31 -13.75 -9.07 -4.47
C ILE A 31 -12.91 -9.38 -5.70
N SER A 32 -13.28 -10.38 -6.48
CA SER A 32 -12.59 -10.74 -7.72
C SER A 32 -13.07 -9.87 -8.88
N HIS A 33 -12.16 -9.53 -9.77
CA HIS A 33 -12.45 -8.77 -11.00
C HIS A 33 -12.10 -9.62 -12.21
N SER A 34 -13.06 -9.83 -13.12
CA SER A 34 -12.78 -10.57 -14.35
C SER A 34 -11.90 -9.75 -15.30
N ALA A 35 -11.09 -10.45 -16.11
CA ALA A 35 -10.30 -9.80 -17.14
C ALA A 35 -11.18 -9.02 -18.14
N GLN A 36 -12.38 -9.54 -18.42
CA GLN A 36 -13.36 -8.89 -19.29
C GLN A 36 -13.85 -7.55 -18.73
N GLU A 37 -14.07 -7.46 -17.42
CA GLU A 37 -14.48 -6.19 -16.78
C GLU A 37 -13.31 -5.20 -16.79
N LEU A 38 -12.11 -5.67 -16.43
CA LEU A 38 -10.94 -4.80 -16.34
C LEU A 38 -10.48 -4.28 -17.72
N SER A 39 -10.67 -5.04 -18.79
CA SER A 39 -10.31 -4.64 -20.16
C SER A 39 -11.15 -3.47 -20.72
N LYS A 40 -12.23 -3.07 -20.04
CA LYS A 40 -13.04 -1.91 -20.40
C LYS A 40 -12.36 -0.58 -20.08
N PHE A 41 -11.33 -0.59 -19.25
CA PHE A 41 -10.64 0.59 -18.77
C PHE A 41 -9.29 0.73 -19.45
N ALA A 42 -9.00 1.90 -20.04
CA ALA A 42 -7.71 2.19 -20.66
C ALA A 42 -6.63 2.46 -19.60
N HIS A 43 -7.00 3.10 -18.49
CA HIS A 43 -6.11 3.45 -17.39
C HIS A 43 -6.59 2.90 -16.06
N ILE A 44 -5.64 2.64 -15.16
CA ILE A 44 -5.94 2.10 -13.83
C ILE A 44 -6.87 3.04 -13.03
N ALA A 45 -6.66 4.36 -13.11
CA ALA A 45 -7.47 5.34 -12.40
C ALA A 45 -8.97 5.28 -12.78
N GLU A 46 -9.29 4.90 -14.01
CA GLU A 46 -10.67 4.77 -14.51
C GLU A 46 -11.44 3.63 -13.83
N GLN A 47 -10.75 2.66 -13.21
CA GLN A 47 -11.36 1.56 -12.48
C GLN A 47 -11.93 2.01 -11.12
N MET A 48 -11.64 3.24 -10.66
CA MET A 48 -12.02 3.71 -9.33
C MET A 48 -13.54 3.62 -9.09
N PRO A 49 -14.42 4.17 -9.95
CA PRO A 49 -15.86 4.12 -9.71
C PRO A 49 -16.41 2.68 -9.67
N TYR A 50 -15.92 1.83 -10.54
CA TYR A 50 -16.27 0.41 -10.58
C TYR A 50 -15.89 -0.31 -9.29
N ARG A 51 -14.63 -0.17 -8.84
CA ARG A 51 -14.16 -0.82 -7.62
C ARG A 51 -14.82 -0.24 -6.37
N LYS A 52 -15.02 1.09 -6.33
CA LYS A 52 -15.74 1.78 -5.24
C LYS A 52 -17.15 1.23 -5.06
N LYS A 53 -17.89 1.04 -6.16
CA LYS A 53 -19.23 0.44 -6.11
C LYS A 53 -19.20 -0.95 -5.50
N LEU A 54 -18.32 -1.84 -5.96
CA LEU A 54 -18.22 -3.20 -5.43
C LEU A 54 -17.81 -3.25 -3.94
N ILE A 55 -17.01 -2.28 -3.49
CA ILE A 55 -16.66 -2.15 -2.07
C ILE A 55 -17.89 -1.76 -1.26
N LEU A 56 -18.70 -0.81 -1.73
CA LEU A 56 -19.93 -0.39 -1.07
C LEU A 56 -20.94 -1.54 -0.99
N ASP A 57 -21.14 -2.26 -2.09
CA ASP A 57 -22.01 -3.43 -2.14
C ASP A 57 -21.54 -4.50 -1.11
N ALA A 58 -20.24 -4.79 -1.07
CA ALA A 58 -19.67 -5.75 -0.11
C ALA A 58 -19.77 -5.29 1.35
N LEU A 59 -19.65 -4.01 1.65
CA LEU A 59 -19.88 -3.48 2.98
C LEU A 59 -21.34 -3.68 3.40
N GLU A 60 -22.29 -3.32 2.54
CA GLU A 60 -23.73 -3.47 2.81
C GLU A 60 -24.11 -4.94 3.05
N GLU A 61 -23.63 -5.87 2.21
CA GLU A 61 -23.84 -7.30 2.37
C GLU A 61 -23.33 -7.86 3.71
N ASN A 62 -22.31 -7.23 4.29
CA ASN A 62 -21.73 -7.61 5.59
C ASN A 62 -22.25 -6.76 6.76
N GLY A 63 -23.28 -5.92 6.53
CA GLY A 63 -23.93 -5.13 7.57
C GLY A 63 -23.15 -3.89 8.01
N PHE A 64 -22.21 -3.40 7.18
CA PHE A 64 -21.44 -2.18 7.44
C PHE A 64 -21.84 -1.04 6.52
N LYS A 65 -21.67 0.18 7.03
CA LYS A 65 -21.73 1.43 6.27
C LYS A 65 -20.42 2.18 6.44
N VAL A 66 -20.08 3.04 5.50
CA VAL A 66 -18.88 3.90 5.60
C VAL A 66 -18.89 4.74 6.87
N SER A 67 -20.06 5.19 7.31
CA SER A 67 -20.23 5.96 8.56
C SER A 67 -19.94 5.19 9.84
N ASP A 68 -19.76 3.86 9.79
CA ASP A 68 -19.43 3.05 10.96
C ASP A 68 -17.93 3.07 11.28
N PHE A 69 -17.12 3.67 10.40
CA PHE A 69 -15.67 3.74 10.51
C PHE A 69 -15.21 5.13 10.96
N ASP A 70 -14.13 5.17 11.74
CA ASP A 70 -13.46 6.39 12.18
C ASP A 70 -12.40 6.86 11.18
N ALA A 71 -11.89 5.93 10.35
CA ALA A 71 -10.91 6.20 9.31
C ALA A 71 -10.94 5.13 8.22
N ILE A 72 -10.45 5.49 7.01
CA ILE A 72 -10.22 4.53 5.93
C ILE A 72 -8.73 4.52 5.58
N CYS A 73 -8.13 3.33 5.50
CA CYS A 73 -6.74 3.16 5.11
C CYS A 73 -6.65 2.43 3.76
N GLY A 74 -6.18 3.11 2.74
CA GLY A 74 -5.89 2.53 1.44
C GLY A 74 -4.45 2.04 1.34
N ARG A 75 -4.20 0.97 0.54
CA ARG A 75 -2.84 0.65 0.16
C ARG A 75 -2.28 1.76 -0.73
N GLY A 76 -1.09 2.29 -0.39
CA GLY A 76 -0.37 3.22 -1.25
C GLY A 76 0.28 2.50 -2.44
N GLY A 77 0.32 3.19 -3.59
CA GLY A 77 0.85 2.71 -4.85
C GLY A 77 2.17 3.36 -5.26
N LEU A 78 2.35 3.48 -6.58
CA LEU A 78 3.48 4.18 -7.21
C LEU A 78 3.22 5.68 -7.18
N LEU A 79 3.77 6.34 -6.19
CA LEU A 79 3.72 7.78 -5.97
C LEU A 79 5.14 8.34 -6.01
N ARG A 80 5.31 9.65 -5.82
CA ARG A 80 6.64 10.23 -5.55
C ARG A 80 7.30 9.55 -4.36
N HIS A 81 8.63 9.51 -4.36
CA HIS A 81 9.38 8.93 -3.24
C HIS A 81 9.16 9.72 -1.96
N ILE A 82 8.86 9.00 -0.88
CA ILE A 82 8.63 9.55 0.46
C ILE A 82 9.27 8.64 1.52
N PRO A 83 9.62 9.15 2.70
CA PRO A 83 10.03 8.32 3.83
C PRO A 83 8.94 7.34 4.27
N SER A 84 9.30 6.35 5.07
CA SER A 84 8.34 5.46 5.75
C SER A 84 7.42 6.24 6.67
N GLY A 85 6.14 5.88 6.71
CA GLY A 85 5.18 6.53 7.60
C GLY A 85 3.73 6.30 7.21
N THR A 86 2.85 6.88 8.02
CA THR A 86 1.42 6.99 7.77
C THR A 86 1.11 8.38 7.26
N TYR A 87 0.43 8.47 6.15
CA TYR A 87 0.14 9.73 5.46
C TYR A 87 -1.35 9.91 5.26
N ALA A 88 -1.84 11.10 5.54
CA ALA A 88 -3.18 11.49 5.13
C ALA A 88 -3.22 11.64 3.60
N VAL A 89 -4.30 11.15 2.99
CA VAL A 89 -4.55 11.38 1.57
C VAL A 89 -4.91 12.86 1.39
N ASN A 90 -4.34 13.48 0.37
CA ASN A 90 -4.57 14.88 0.02
C ASN A 90 -4.59 15.05 -1.50
N ASP A 91 -4.90 16.26 -1.96
CA ASP A 91 -5.02 16.57 -3.39
C ASP A 91 -3.74 16.24 -4.18
N ARG A 92 -2.56 16.35 -3.55
CA ARG A 92 -1.28 16.04 -4.19
C ARG A 92 -1.10 14.53 -4.42
N VAL A 93 -1.57 13.71 -3.50
CA VAL A 93 -1.59 12.24 -3.66
C VAL A 93 -2.54 11.85 -4.78
N ILE A 94 -3.71 12.48 -4.84
CA ILE A 94 -4.70 12.24 -5.89
C ILE A 94 -4.16 12.68 -7.26
N ASP A 95 -3.47 13.82 -7.32
CA ASP A 95 -2.83 14.31 -8.54
C ASP A 95 -1.76 13.32 -9.05
N ASP A 96 -0.88 12.80 -8.17
CA ASP A 96 0.12 11.77 -8.52
C ASP A 96 -0.55 10.48 -9.06
N ILE A 97 -1.76 10.13 -8.60
CA ILE A 97 -2.50 8.95 -9.07
C ILE A 97 -3.14 9.20 -10.43
N LEU A 98 -3.71 10.37 -10.64
CA LEU A 98 -4.40 10.73 -11.88
C LEU A 98 -3.42 11.07 -13.03
N HIS A 99 -2.22 11.55 -12.69
CA HIS A 99 -1.15 11.88 -13.63
C HIS A 99 0.11 11.08 -13.31
N PRO A 100 0.11 9.74 -13.58
CA PRO A 100 1.09 8.80 -13.04
C PRO A 100 2.48 8.99 -13.66
N GLY A 101 3.31 9.86 -13.08
CA GLY A 101 4.71 10.05 -13.48
C GLY A 101 5.62 8.88 -13.08
N TYR A 102 5.16 8.00 -12.17
CA TYR A 102 5.92 6.86 -11.65
C TYR A 102 5.37 5.50 -12.08
N GLY A 103 4.39 5.51 -12.99
CA GLY A 103 3.75 4.30 -13.51
C GLY A 103 2.39 3.98 -12.89
N GLU A 104 1.66 3.10 -13.57
CA GLU A 104 0.31 2.66 -13.18
C GLU A 104 0.35 1.28 -12.53
N HIS A 105 -0.25 1.17 -11.36
CA HIS A 105 -0.45 -0.11 -10.67
C HIS A 105 -1.77 -0.08 -9.92
N ALA A 106 -2.46 -1.23 -9.81
CA ALA A 106 -3.75 -1.31 -9.12
C ALA A 106 -3.68 -0.79 -7.67
N ALA A 107 -2.54 -0.91 -7.00
CA ALA A 107 -2.34 -0.37 -5.66
C ALA A 107 -2.51 1.16 -5.58
N ASN A 108 -2.32 1.91 -6.68
CA ASN A 108 -2.54 3.36 -6.73
C ASN A 108 -3.98 3.71 -6.36
N LEU A 109 -4.94 2.82 -6.70
CA LEU A 109 -6.35 3.03 -6.38
C LEU A 109 -6.67 2.98 -4.89
N GLY A 110 -5.81 2.39 -4.05
CA GLY A 110 -6.11 2.23 -2.62
C GLY A 110 -6.32 3.55 -1.91
N ALA A 111 -5.39 4.49 -2.06
CA ALA A 111 -5.51 5.82 -1.49
C ALA A 111 -6.66 6.63 -2.15
N TYR A 112 -6.84 6.49 -3.46
CA TYR A 112 -7.89 7.19 -4.18
C TYR A 112 -9.29 6.75 -3.76
N ILE A 113 -9.54 5.43 -3.69
CA ILE A 113 -10.83 4.90 -3.22
C ILE A 113 -11.06 5.26 -1.75
N ALA A 114 -10.01 5.22 -0.92
CA ALA A 114 -10.11 5.60 0.50
C ALA A 114 -10.60 7.05 0.65
N GLU A 115 -10.02 8.00 -0.09
CA GLU A 115 -10.44 9.40 -0.08
C GLU A 115 -11.88 9.57 -0.58
N GLU A 116 -12.23 8.90 -1.68
CA GLU A 116 -13.55 8.98 -2.29
C GLU A 116 -14.69 8.40 -1.44
N LEU A 117 -14.35 7.49 -0.51
CA LEU A 117 -15.29 6.95 0.47
C LEU A 117 -15.31 7.79 1.75
N ALA A 118 -14.16 8.26 2.20
CA ALA A 118 -14.00 8.97 3.46
C ALA A 118 -14.56 10.40 3.41
N LYS A 119 -14.29 11.12 2.31
CA LYS A 119 -14.67 12.53 2.16
C LYS A 119 -16.17 12.81 2.34
N PRO A 120 -17.10 12.06 1.72
CA PRO A 120 -18.54 12.25 1.95
C PRO A 120 -18.98 11.91 3.38
N ALA A 121 -18.27 11.01 4.05
CA ALA A 121 -18.56 10.61 5.43
C ALA A 121 -17.93 11.53 6.49
N GLY A 122 -17.08 12.49 6.07
CA GLY A 122 -16.41 13.43 6.97
C GLY A 122 -15.35 12.78 7.86
N ILE A 123 -14.78 11.63 7.45
CA ILE A 123 -13.73 10.90 8.16
C ILE A 123 -12.40 10.97 7.40
N PRO A 124 -11.25 10.79 8.06
CA PRO A 124 -9.95 10.85 7.39
C PRO A 124 -9.65 9.61 6.55
N ALA A 125 -8.93 9.82 5.44
CA ALA A 125 -8.32 8.77 4.63
C ALA A 125 -6.80 8.77 4.79
N TYR A 126 -6.22 7.57 4.90
CA TYR A 126 -4.78 7.37 5.06
C TYR A 126 -4.23 6.31 4.12
N PHE A 127 -2.90 6.33 3.96
CA PHE A 127 -2.13 5.20 3.43
C PHE A 127 -0.82 5.05 4.23
N VAL A 128 -0.26 3.85 4.24
CA VAL A 128 0.90 3.51 5.07
C VAL A 128 1.95 2.83 4.22
N ASP A 129 3.21 3.23 4.40
CA ASP A 129 4.39 2.59 3.81
C ASP A 129 4.15 2.15 2.34
N PRO A 130 3.89 3.08 1.41
CA PRO A 130 3.65 2.73 0.01
C PRO A 130 4.88 2.11 -0.63
N VAL A 131 4.71 1.50 -1.80
CA VAL A 131 5.82 0.84 -2.53
C VAL A 131 6.94 1.80 -2.93
N CYS A 132 6.69 3.10 -2.92
CA CYS A 132 7.63 4.18 -3.22
C CYS A 132 8.36 4.73 -1.98
N VAL A 133 8.30 4.05 -0.84
CA VAL A 133 9.14 4.42 0.33
C VAL A 133 10.60 4.40 -0.08
N ASP A 134 11.30 5.50 0.20
CA ASP A 134 12.71 5.66 -0.12
C ASP A 134 13.50 6.16 1.10
N GLU A 135 14.31 5.27 1.64
CA GLU A 135 15.22 5.49 2.76
C GLU A 135 16.63 5.01 2.42
N MET A 136 16.89 4.73 1.12
CA MET A 136 18.19 4.22 0.65
C MET A 136 19.32 5.19 1.01
N GLN A 137 20.47 4.62 1.40
CA GLN A 137 21.72 5.37 1.55
C GLN A 137 22.24 5.78 0.17
N ASP A 138 22.99 6.88 0.10
CA ASP A 138 23.54 7.39 -1.14
C ASP A 138 24.42 6.36 -1.88
N VAL A 139 25.21 5.61 -1.12
CA VAL A 139 26.04 4.53 -1.68
C VAL A 139 25.21 3.42 -2.34
N ALA A 140 24.02 3.15 -1.83
CA ALA A 140 23.11 2.16 -2.38
C ALA A 140 22.42 2.61 -3.68
N ARG A 141 22.46 3.90 -4.00
CA ARG A 141 21.91 4.47 -5.26
C ARG A 141 22.83 4.29 -6.43
N ILE A 142 24.10 3.98 -6.20
CA ILE A 142 25.09 3.81 -7.26
C ILE A 142 24.69 2.63 -8.14
N SER A 143 24.55 2.88 -9.45
CA SER A 143 24.36 1.86 -10.47
C SER A 143 25.64 1.67 -11.29
N GLY A 144 25.64 0.71 -12.21
CA GLY A 144 26.73 0.53 -13.15
C GLY A 144 26.80 1.61 -14.27
N MET A 145 25.86 2.55 -14.31
CA MET A 145 25.78 3.58 -15.35
C MET A 145 25.75 4.97 -14.74
N LYS A 146 26.65 5.84 -15.23
CA LYS A 146 26.72 7.25 -14.78
C LYS A 146 25.42 7.99 -15.10
N GLY A 147 24.85 8.68 -14.11
CA GLY A 147 23.62 9.48 -14.25
C GLY A 147 22.33 8.67 -14.20
N MET A 148 22.41 7.37 -13.96
CA MET A 148 21.26 6.50 -13.73
C MET A 148 21.36 5.89 -12.34
N GLU A 149 20.60 6.43 -11.39
CA GLU A 149 20.57 5.93 -10.01
C GLU A 149 19.57 4.79 -9.84
N ARG A 150 19.86 3.91 -8.89
CA ARG A 150 18.92 2.88 -8.44
C ARG A 150 17.74 3.55 -7.74
N GLN A 151 16.54 3.10 -8.03
CA GLN A 151 15.30 3.62 -7.47
C GLN A 151 14.78 2.70 -6.38
N SER A 152 14.12 3.28 -5.37
CA SER A 152 13.50 2.54 -4.29
C SER A 152 12.04 2.21 -4.62
N PHE A 153 11.80 0.97 -5.05
CA PHE A 153 10.46 0.40 -5.17
C PHE A 153 10.46 -1.00 -4.57
N PHE A 154 9.69 -1.26 -3.54
CA PHE A 154 9.65 -2.56 -2.86
C PHE A 154 8.36 -2.75 -2.07
N HIS A 155 8.15 -3.92 -1.50
CA HIS A 155 6.97 -4.22 -0.69
C HIS A 155 7.09 -3.62 0.72
N ALA A 156 7.26 -2.30 0.83
CA ALA A 156 7.61 -1.58 2.04
C ALA A 156 6.71 -1.91 3.22
N LEU A 157 5.39 -1.85 3.04
CA LEU A 157 4.42 -2.16 4.09
C LEU A 157 4.64 -3.57 4.68
N ASN A 158 4.83 -4.59 3.84
CA ASN A 158 5.06 -5.95 4.30
C ASN A 158 6.43 -6.09 4.97
N HIS A 159 7.49 -5.55 4.38
CA HIS A 159 8.83 -5.58 4.95
C HIS A 159 8.86 -5.00 6.36
N LYS A 160 8.32 -3.79 6.53
CA LYS A 160 8.31 -3.10 7.83
C LYS A 160 7.40 -3.77 8.85
N SER A 161 6.25 -4.27 8.42
CA SER A 161 5.34 -5.02 9.29
C SER A 161 6.00 -6.30 9.83
N VAL A 162 6.63 -7.09 8.95
CA VAL A 162 7.32 -8.32 9.33
C VAL A 162 8.52 -8.02 10.22
N ALA A 163 9.31 -6.97 9.90
CA ALA A 163 10.45 -6.56 10.71
C ALA A 163 10.05 -6.16 12.14
N ARG A 164 8.97 -5.34 12.29
CA ARG A 164 8.43 -4.95 13.60
C ARG A 164 7.94 -6.17 14.40
N ARG A 165 7.23 -7.10 13.75
CA ARG A 165 6.75 -8.32 14.40
C ARG A 165 7.92 -9.24 14.85
N ALA A 166 8.96 -9.38 14.01
CA ALA A 166 10.15 -10.13 14.38
C ALA A 166 10.88 -9.49 15.58
N ALA A 167 11.04 -8.16 15.55
CA ALA A 167 11.62 -7.42 16.68
C ALA A 167 10.85 -7.64 17.98
N GLN A 168 9.51 -7.54 17.92
CA GLN A 168 8.65 -7.80 19.06
C GLN A 168 8.81 -9.22 19.62
N GLN A 169 8.92 -10.24 18.76
CA GLN A 169 9.17 -11.62 19.17
C GLN A 169 10.55 -11.82 19.82
N MET A 170 11.53 -10.98 19.43
CA MET A 170 12.86 -10.95 20.06
C MET A 170 12.91 -10.12 21.36
N GLY A 171 11.80 -9.48 21.76
CA GLY A 171 11.76 -8.57 22.92
C GLY A 171 12.55 -7.29 22.71
N ARG A 172 12.71 -6.84 21.45
CA ARG A 172 13.50 -5.66 21.08
C ARG A 172 12.68 -4.69 20.23
N SER A 173 13.10 -3.44 20.15
CA SER A 173 12.57 -2.47 19.21
C SER A 173 13.15 -2.69 17.80
N TYR A 174 12.36 -2.44 16.77
CA TYR A 174 12.82 -2.55 15.38
C TYR A 174 13.96 -1.54 15.08
N GLU A 175 13.95 -0.40 15.74
CA GLU A 175 14.95 0.67 15.62
C GLU A 175 16.30 0.32 16.26
N GLU A 176 16.37 -0.79 17.00
CA GLU A 176 17.63 -1.32 17.58
C GLU A 176 18.26 -2.43 16.73
N LEU A 177 17.58 -2.86 15.68
CA LEU A 177 17.97 -4.05 14.91
C LEU A 177 18.49 -3.70 13.52
N ASN A 178 19.44 -4.53 13.07
CA ASN A 178 19.81 -4.65 11.67
C ASN A 178 19.28 -5.97 11.15
N LEU A 179 18.45 -5.95 10.10
CA LEU A 179 17.76 -7.12 9.58
C LEU A 179 17.92 -7.19 8.05
N ILE A 180 17.93 -8.41 7.55
CA ILE A 180 17.64 -8.67 6.14
C ILE A 180 16.21 -9.21 6.06
N VAL A 181 15.37 -8.55 5.31
CA VAL A 181 13.97 -8.96 5.13
C VAL A 181 13.76 -9.33 3.67
N ALA A 182 13.12 -10.48 3.44
CA ALA A 182 12.78 -10.96 2.11
C ALA A 182 11.26 -11.11 2.00
N HIS A 183 10.67 -10.46 1.01
CA HIS A 183 9.31 -10.72 0.53
C HIS A 183 9.40 -11.64 -0.66
N LEU A 184 8.86 -12.83 -0.54
CA LEU A 184 8.89 -13.87 -1.57
C LEU A 184 7.45 -14.20 -1.97
N GLY A 185 7.02 -13.77 -3.14
CA GLY A 185 5.68 -13.95 -3.65
C GLY A 185 5.66 -13.80 -5.18
N GLY A 186 4.54 -13.38 -5.76
CA GLY A 186 4.43 -13.05 -7.18
C GLY A 186 5.37 -11.90 -7.60
N GLY A 187 5.74 -11.02 -6.66
CA GLY A 187 6.90 -10.14 -6.76
C GLY A 187 7.88 -10.50 -5.66
N VAL A 188 9.16 -10.28 -5.89
CA VAL A 188 10.25 -10.55 -4.93
C VAL A 188 10.97 -9.26 -4.62
N SER A 189 11.23 -9.00 -3.34
CA SER A 189 12.14 -7.95 -2.90
C SER A 189 12.91 -8.39 -1.65
N VAL A 190 14.20 -8.07 -1.62
CA VAL A 190 15.06 -8.33 -0.46
C VAL A 190 15.68 -6.99 -0.05
N ALA A 191 15.62 -6.65 1.22
CA ALA A 191 16.08 -5.36 1.70
C ALA A 191 16.89 -5.47 2.98
N ALA A 192 17.92 -4.62 3.07
CA ALA A 192 18.70 -4.40 4.28
C ALA A 192 18.02 -3.31 5.11
N HIS A 193 17.68 -3.67 6.34
CA HIS A 193 17.10 -2.76 7.32
C HIS A 193 18.16 -2.42 8.37
N GLU A 194 18.42 -1.17 8.57
CA GLU A 194 19.29 -0.65 9.62
C GLU A 194 18.51 0.28 10.52
N LYS A 195 18.35 -0.11 11.78
CA LYS A 195 17.71 0.71 12.83
C LYS A 195 16.38 1.32 12.38
N GLY A 196 15.48 0.48 11.87
CA GLY A 196 14.14 0.90 11.45
C GLY A 196 14.03 1.47 10.03
N ARG A 197 15.16 1.66 9.31
CA ARG A 197 15.19 2.21 7.94
C ARG A 197 15.60 1.16 6.93
N VAL A 198 15.06 1.25 5.73
CA VAL A 198 15.47 0.41 4.59
C VAL A 198 16.60 1.11 3.85
N VAL A 199 17.84 0.70 4.08
CA VAL A 199 19.05 1.39 3.62
C VAL A 199 19.56 0.89 2.27
N ASP A 200 19.20 -0.32 1.89
CA ASP A 200 19.50 -0.91 0.57
C ASP A 200 18.44 -1.96 0.24
N LEU A 201 18.22 -2.20 -1.04
CA LEU A 201 17.27 -3.19 -1.51
C LEU A 201 17.72 -3.81 -2.84
N SER A 202 17.24 -5.02 -3.10
CA SER A 202 17.41 -5.71 -4.37
C SER A 202 16.06 -6.07 -4.96
N LEU A 203 15.85 -5.69 -6.22
CA LEU A 203 14.71 -6.07 -7.05
C LEU A 203 15.15 -6.90 -8.26
N ILE A 204 16.42 -7.31 -8.28
CA ILE A 204 17.06 -7.95 -9.44
C ILE A 204 16.39 -9.29 -9.81
N HIS A 205 15.73 -9.90 -8.86
CA HIS A 205 15.09 -11.21 -9.02
C HIS A 205 13.59 -11.13 -9.09
N ILE A 206 13.07 -9.96 -9.48
CA ILE A 206 11.66 -9.81 -9.76
C ILE A 206 11.40 -10.46 -11.11
N SER A 207 10.67 -11.56 -11.05
CA SER A 207 10.13 -12.25 -12.20
C SER A 207 11.16 -12.72 -13.23
N GLU A 208 11.78 -13.84 -12.96
CA GLU A 208 11.99 -14.76 -14.06
C GLU A 208 10.61 -15.30 -14.48
N PRO A 209 10.27 -15.30 -15.77
CA PRO A 209 8.99 -15.78 -16.27
C PRO A 209 8.83 -17.29 -16.03
#